data_f77ccdc473f97b32e184e8711457e481
#
_entry.id   f77ccdc473f97b32e184e8711457e481
#
_cell.length_a   1.000
_cell.length_b   1.000
_cell.length_c   1.000
_cell.angle_alpha   90.00
_cell.angle_beta   90.00
_cell.angle_gamma   90.00
#
_symmetry.space_group_name_H-M   'P 1'
#
loop_
_entity.id
_entity.type
_entity.pdbx_description
1 polymer ?
#
loop_
_entity_poly.entity_id
_entity_poly.type
_entity_poly.pdbx_seq_one_letter_code
_entity_poly.pdbx_strand_id
1 'polypeptide(L)'
;MNEIAAAAARLQQAIGLAAILDAACGAFEDMLPVLWDRIDPGEPLFIAMLTAATCAADGRDAVLFAPSLPPHRRPAAPQAGSGQGTVDAVAGAVAGLCMLLAARLAEAAPSAADHGDRAACHAAARYASQIHEALAGASPL
;
A
#
# COMPACT_ATOMS: atom_id res chain seq x y z
N MET A 1 2.58 13.65 -2.90
CA MET A 1 2.83 12.65 -3.97
C MET A 1 4.23 12.12 -3.98
N ASN A 2 5.17 12.85 -3.37
CA ASN A 2 6.55 12.38 -3.24
C ASN A 2 6.65 11.11 -2.39
N GLU A 3 5.80 10.97 -1.39
CA GLU A 3 5.77 9.79 -0.51
C GLU A 3 5.40 8.53 -1.28
N ILE A 4 4.44 8.64 -2.20
CA ILE A 4 4.01 7.50 -3.02
C ILE A 4 5.09 7.11 -4.01
N ALA A 5 5.74 8.08 -4.66
CA ALA A 5 6.85 7.81 -5.58
C ALA A 5 8.04 7.20 -4.84
N ALA A 6 8.35 7.69 -3.64
CA ALA A 6 9.44 7.15 -2.82
C ALA A 6 9.14 5.72 -2.38
N ALA A 7 7.90 5.43 -2.01
CA ALA A 7 7.48 4.08 -1.65
C ALA A 7 7.62 3.12 -2.83
N ALA A 8 7.22 3.54 -4.02
CA ALA A 8 7.38 2.74 -5.25
C ALA A 8 8.85 2.45 -5.53
N ALA A 9 9.72 3.45 -5.38
CA ALA A 9 11.16 3.27 -5.59
C ALA A 9 11.75 2.25 -4.61
N ARG A 10 11.38 2.35 -3.34
CA ARG A 10 11.83 1.39 -2.31
C ARG A 10 11.38 -0.04 -2.63
N LEU A 11 10.13 -0.21 -3.08
CA LEU A 11 9.64 -1.53 -3.49
C LEU A 11 10.39 -2.09 -4.68
N GLN A 12 10.69 -1.26 -5.67
CA GLN A 12 11.43 -1.69 -6.85
C GLN A 12 12.86 -2.10 -6.51
N GLN A 13 13.47 -1.43 -5.54
CA GLN A 13 14.86 -1.67 -5.13
C GLN A 13 15.01 -2.78 -4.11
N ALA A 14 13.92 -3.18 -3.44
CA ALA A 14 13.97 -4.19 -2.38
C ALA A 14 14.36 -5.55 -2.95
N ILE A 15 15.34 -6.19 -2.35
CA ILE A 15 15.83 -7.51 -2.73
C ILE A 15 15.69 -8.44 -1.52
N GLY A 16 15.03 -9.56 -1.73
CA GLY A 16 14.81 -10.56 -0.70
C GLY A 16 13.52 -10.32 0.08
N LEU A 17 13.03 -11.39 0.72
CA LEU A 17 11.73 -11.41 1.38
C LEU A 17 11.62 -10.33 2.47
N ALA A 18 12.58 -10.25 3.38
CA ALA A 18 12.53 -9.29 4.48
C ALA A 18 12.48 -7.85 3.98
N ALA A 19 13.29 -7.52 2.96
CA ALA A 19 13.31 -6.19 2.39
C ALA A 19 12.00 -5.85 1.68
N ILE A 20 11.41 -6.82 0.97
CA ILE A 20 10.13 -6.64 0.28
C ILE A 20 9.01 -6.43 1.31
N LEU A 21 8.99 -7.22 2.38
CA LEU A 21 8.00 -7.06 3.45
C LEU A 21 8.11 -5.70 4.12
N ASP A 22 9.34 -5.25 4.42
CA ASP A 22 9.57 -3.95 5.02
C ASP A 22 9.11 -2.82 4.09
N ALA A 23 9.49 -2.89 2.82
CA ALA A 23 9.08 -1.89 1.83
C ALA A 23 7.55 -1.89 1.63
N ALA A 24 6.92 -3.06 1.63
CA ALA A 24 5.47 -3.18 1.50
C ALA A 24 4.74 -2.57 2.70
N CYS A 25 5.22 -2.84 3.91
CA CYS A 25 4.64 -2.25 5.11
C CYS A 25 4.74 -0.72 5.06
N GLY A 26 5.92 -0.20 4.69
CA GLY A 26 6.12 1.24 4.52
C GLY A 26 5.22 1.84 3.46
N ALA A 27 4.99 1.13 2.37
CA ALA A 27 4.10 1.59 1.30
C ALA A 27 2.65 1.74 1.79
N PHE A 28 2.13 0.74 2.52
CA PHE A 28 0.79 0.86 3.10
C PHE A 28 0.72 2.00 4.11
N GLU A 29 1.75 2.17 4.94
CA GLU A 29 1.81 3.26 5.91
C GLU A 29 1.86 4.63 5.22
N ASP A 30 2.62 4.75 4.14
CA ASP A 30 2.76 6.02 3.41
C ASP A 30 1.48 6.41 2.68
N MET A 31 0.71 5.44 2.19
CA MET A 31 -0.53 5.76 1.48
C MET A 31 -1.67 6.16 2.42
N LEU A 32 -1.65 5.73 3.69
CA LEU A 32 -2.73 6.00 4.63
C LEU A 32 -3.00 7.49 4.82
N PRO A 33 -2.02 8.34 5.20
CA PRO A 33 -2.31 9.77 5.36
C PRO A 33 -2.70 10.44 4.05
N VAL A 34 -2.12 10.00 2.93
CA VAL A 34 -2.46 10.55 1.62
C VAL A 34 -3.92 10.29 1.28
N LEU A 35 -4.41 9.07 1.57
CA LEU A 35 -5.81 8.71 1.35
C LEU A 35 -6.74 9.44 2.33
N TRP A 36 -6.41 9.41 3.64
CA TRP A 36 -7.25 10.02 4.66
C TRP A 36 -7.42 11.53 4.46
N ASP A 37 -6.39 12.23 4.01
CA ASP A 37 -6.45 13.68 3.74
C ASP A 37 -7.43 14.01 2.60
N ARG A 38 -7.80 13.04 1.78
CA ARG A 38 -8.66 13.23 0.61
C ARG A 38 -10.05 12.64 0.77
N ILE A 39 -10.36 12.06 1.94
CA ILE A 39 -11.69 11.51 2.18
C ILE A 39 -12.65 12.64 2.55
N ASP A 40 -13.58 12.91 1.64
CA ASP A 40 -14.59 13.95 1.79
C ASP A 40 -15.93 13.40 1.32
N PRO A 41 -16.95 13.36 2.18
CA PRO A 41 -18.26 12.82 1.80
C PRO A 41 -18.90 13.51 0.58
N GLY A 42 -18.48 14.75 0.29
CA GLY A 42 -18.97 15.47 -0.88
C GLY A 42 -18.31 15.10 -2.19
N GLU A 43 -17.23 14.34 -2.15
CA GLU A 43 -16.48 13.97 -3.35
C GLU A 43 -17.03 12.71 -4.02
N PRO A 44 -17.04 12.65 -5.37
CA PRO A 44 -17.52 11.45 -6.09
C PRO A 44 -16.75 10.18 -5.72
N LEU A 45 -15.46 10.29 -5.37
CA LEU A 45 -14.64 9.15 -5.03
C LEU A 45 -14.64 8.82 -3.54
N PHE A 46 -15.58 9.38 -2.76
CA PHE A 46 -15.59 9.19 -1.30
C PHE A 46 -15.57 7.72 -0.90
N ILE A 47 -16.46 6.90 -1.45
CA ILE A 47 -16.56 5.49 -1.10
C ILE A 47 -15.29 4.74 -1.54
N ALA A 48 -14.78 5.02 -2.73
CA ALA A 48 -13.56 4.39 -3.24
C ALA A 48 -12.36 4.73 -2.36
N MET A 49 -12.21 5.98 -1.96
CA MET A 49 -11.11 6.42 -1.10
C MET A 49 -11.20 5.80 0.29
N LEU A 50 -12.41 5.73 0.85
CA LEU A 50 -12.63 5.10 2.16
C LEU A 50 -12.31 3.61 2.11
N THR A 51 -12.75 2.92 1.06
CA THR A 51 -12.42 1.50 0.83
C THR A 51 -10.92 1.32 0.72
N ALA A 52 -10.25 2.17 -0.05
CA ALA A 52 -8.80 2.10 -0.23
C ALA A 52 -8.07 2.30 1.11
N ALA A 53 -8.48 3.27 1.91
CA ALA A 53 -7.85 3.51 3.21
C ALA A 53 -8.02 2.34 4.16
N THR A 54 -9.21 1.74 4.19
CA THR A 54 -9.50 0.57 5.02
C THR A 54 -8.64 -0.62 4.58
N CYS A 55 -8.56 -0.89 3.28
CA CYS A 55 -7.72 -1.96 2.75
C CYS A 55 -6.24 -1.71 2.99
N ALA A 56 -5.79 -0.44 2.94
CA ALA A 56 -4.39 -0.11 3.23
C ALA A 56 -4.03 -0.42 4.68
N ALA A 57 -4.92 -0.11 5.63
CA ALA A 57 -4.72 -0.45 7.03
C ALA A 57 -4.68 -1.97 7.23
N ASP A 58 -5.58 -2.70 6.57
CA ASP A 58 -5.61 -4.16 6.65
C ASP A 58 -4.37 -4.79 6.00
N GLY A 59 -3.92 -4.23 4.88
CA GLY A 59 -2.70 -4.68 4.21
C GLY A 59 -1.47 -4.49 5.08
N ARG A 60 -1.35 -3.33 5.73
CA ARG A 60 -0.29 -3.07 6.69
C ARG A 60 -0.32 -4.10 7.81
N ASP A 61 -1.49 -4.33 8.39
CA ASP A 61 -1.64 -5.28 9.50
C ASP A 61 -1.26 -6.70 9.06
N ALA A 62 -1.62 -7.10 7.85
CA ALA A 62 -1.25 -8.41 7.32
C ALA A 62 0.27 -8.57 7.23
N VAL A 63 0.98 -7.53 6.77
CA VAL A 63 2.45 -7.57 6.69
C VAL A 63 3.08 -7.58 8.09
N LEU A 64 2.49 -6.85 9.05
CA LEU A 64 3.00 -6.81 10.42
C LEU A 64 3.01 -8.17 11.10
N PHE A 65 2.16 -9.10 10.67
CA PHE A 65 2.15 -10.46 11.21
C PHE A 65 3.18 -11.38 10.55
N ALA A 66 3.89 -10.93 9.52
CA ALA A 66 4.91 -11.75 8.86
C ALA A 66 6.11 -11.98 9.78
N PRO A 67 6.50 -13.25 10.06
CA PRO A 67 7.63 -13.53 10.94
C PRO A 67 8.96 -12.92 10.47
N SER A 68 9.16 -12.79 9.16
CA SER A 68 10.40 -12.26 8.58
C SER A 68 10.44 -10.75 8.48
N LEU A 69 9.39 -10.05 8.89
CA LEU A 69 9.43 -8.59 8.93
C LEU A 69 10.44 -8.13 9.98
N PRO A 70 11.35 -7.17 9.64
CA PRO A 70 12.35 -6.72 10.59
C PRO A 70 11.74 -6.16 11.88
N PRO A 71 12.18 -6.63 13.08
CA PRO A 71 11.55 -6.24 14.34
C PRO A 71 11.82 -4.80 14.78
N HIS A 72 12.85 -4.15 14.23
CA HIS A 72 13.24 -2.79 14.59
C HIS A 72 12.80 -1.77 13.55
N ARG A 73 11.69 -2.05 12.89
CA ARG A 73 11.13 -1.18 11.89
C ARG A 73 10.67 0.13 12.53
N ARG A 74 11.16 1.26 12.01
CA ARG A 74 10.65 2.55 12.42
C ARG A 74 9.36 2.85 11.67
N PRO A 75 8.26 3.16 12.38
CA PRO A 75 7.09 3.68 11.69
C PRO A 75 7.49 4.95 10.95
N ALA A 76 7.00 5.11 9.73
CA ALA A 76 7.21 6.35 9.00
C ALA A 76 6.66 7.50 9.84
N ALA A 77 7.46 8.55 10.04
CA ALA A 77 6.98 9.74 10.72
C ALA A 77 5.79 10.29 9.92
N PRO A 78 4.66 10.59 10.60
CA PRO A 78 3.53 11.16 9.88
C PRO A 78 3.98 12.49 9.28
N GLN A 79 4.12 12.51 7.98
CA GLN A 79 4.40 13.75 7.27
C GLN A 79 3.10 14.52 7.24
N ALA A 80 3.16 15.78 7.67
CA ALA A 80 2.03 16.68 7.51
C ALA A 80 1.61 16.61 6.04
N GLY A 81 0.39 16.19 5.80
CA GLY A 81 -0.11 15.94 4.47
C GLY A 81 0.23 17.08 3.55
N SER A 82 0.85 16.78 2.45
CA SER A 82 1.24 17.79 1.50
C SER A 82 0.05 18.47 0.84
N GLY A 83 -1.15 17.92 0.99
CA GLY A 83 -2.36 18.50 0.41
C GLY A 83 -2.27 18.75 -1.10
N GLN A 84 -1.21 18.31 -1.74
CA GLN A 84 -0.93 18.60 -3.15
C GLN A 84 -1.47 17.49 -4.03
N GLY A 85 -2.06 17.91 -5.13
CA GLY A 85 -2.64 17.01 -6.09
C GLY A 85 -4.15 16.88 -5.94
N THR A 86 -4.81 16.63 -7.06
CA THR A 86 -6.25 16.39 -7.09
C THR A 86 -6.56 14.99 -6.54
N VAL A 87 -7.81 14.77 -6.20
CA VAL A 87 -8.28 13.43 -5.77
C VAL A 87 -7.98 12.40 -6.86
N ASP A 88 -8.21 12.75 -8.13
CA ASP A 88 -7.94 11.85 -9.25
C ASP A 88 -6.45 11.52 -9.38
N ALA A 89 -5.57 12.50 -9.18
CA ALA A 89 -4.13 12.29 -9.24
C ALA A 89 -3.66 11.39 -8.10
N VAL A 90 -4.19 11.60 -6.90
CA VAL A 90 -3.89 10.76 -5.74
C VAL A 90 -4.37 9.33 -5.98
N ALA A 91 -5.61 9.17 -6.45
CA ALA A 91 -6.17 7.85 -6.74
C ALA A 91 -5.33 7.10 -7.77
N GLY A 92 -4.92 7.77 -8.84
CA GLY A 92 -4.07 7.17 -9.86
C GLY A 92 -2.70 6.75 -9.34
N ALA A 93 -2.07 7.60 -8.53
CA ALA A 93 -0.75 7.31 -7.95
C ALA A 93 -0.81 6.13 -6.97
N VAL A 94 -1.82 6.11 -6.11
CA VAL A 94 -2.00 5.01 -5.15
C VAL A 94 -2.33 3.71 -5.88
N ALA A 95 -3.19 3.76 -6.90
CA ALA A 95 -3.51 2.58 -7.71
C ALA A 95 -2.26 1.99 -8.36
N GLY A 96 -1.40 2.84 -8.91
CA GLY A 96 -0.13 2.41 -9.51
C GLY A 96 0.81 1.76 -8.48
N LEU A 97 0.93 2.36 -7.30
CA LEU A 97 1.71 1.78 -6.22
C LEU A 97 1.16 0.41 -5.82
N CYS A 98 -0.16 0.26 -5.76
CA CYS A 98 -0.78 -1.00 -5.37
C CYS A 98 -0.60 -2.11 -6.41
N MET A 99 -0.54 -1.76 -7.71
CA MET A 99 -0.16 -2.74 -8.72
C MET A 99 1.25 -3.28 -8.48
N LEU A 100 2.18 -2.40 -8.18
CA LEU A 100 3.55 -2.79 -7.88
C LEU A 100 3.62 -3.62 -6.59
N LEU A 101 2.90 -3.19 -5.55
CA LEU A 101 2.81 -3.95 -4.29
C LEU A 101 2.33 -5.37 -4.52
N ALA A 102 1.21 -5.52 -5.22
CA ALA A 102 0.64 -6.84 -5.49
C ALA A 102 1.63 -7.73 -6.25
N ALA A 103 2.30 -7.17 -7.26
CA ALA A 103 3.27 -7.92 -8.06
C ALA A 103 4.48 -8.35 -7.23
N ARG A 104 5.06 -7.44 -6.45
CA ARG A 104 6.25 -7.74 -5.65
C ARG A 104 5.96 -8.75 -4.54
N LEU A 105 4.82 -8.62 -3.87
CA LEU A 105 4.42 -9.57 -2.85
C LEU A 105 4.12 -10.95 -3.42
N ALA A 106 3.46 -11.00 -4.58
CA ALA A 106 3.20 -12.27 -5.27
C ALA A 106 4.50 -12.96 -5.71
N GLU A 107 5.50 -12.19 -6.15
CA GLU A 107 6.81 -12.73 -6.50
C GLU A 107 7.55 -13.27 -5.27
N ALA A 108 7.40 -12.61 -4.13
CA ALA A 108 8.11 -13.00 -2.90
C ALA A 108 7.50 -14.24 -2.25
N ALA A 109 6.20 -14.47 -2.40
CA ALA A 109 5.49 -15.54 -1.72
C ALA A 109 6.10 -16.95 -1.97
N PRO A 110 6.44 -17.35 -3.20
CA PRO A 110 7.03 -18.67 -3.44
C PRO A 110 8.39 -18.87 -2.79
N SER A 111 9.14 -17.79 -2.54
CA SER A 111 10.46 -17.84 -1.90
C SER A 111 10.36 -17.96 -0.39
N ALA A 112 9.18 -17.78 0.19
CA ALA A 112 9.01 -17.83 1.63
C ALA A 112 8.95 -19.27 2.10
N ALA A 113 9.89 -19.65 2.95
CA ALA A 113 9.91 -20.98 3.56
C ALA A 113 8.88 -21.10 4.70
N ASP A 114 8.63 -20.01 5.38
CA ASP A 114 7.69 -19.96 6.50
C ASP A 114 6.26 -19.75 6.00
N HIS A 115 5.32 -20.52 6.55
CA HIS A 115 3.91 -20.41 6.18
C HIS A 115 3.32 -19.04 6.55
N GLY A 116 3.75 -18.46 7.67
CA GLY A 116 3.29 -17.14 8.11
C GLY A 116 3.70 -16.05 7.14
N ASP A 117 4.94 -16.11 6.65
CA ASP A 117 5.44 -15.17 5.64
C ASP A 117 4.65 -15.29 4.34
N ARG A 118 4.42 -16.54 3.90
CA ARG A 118 3.69 -16.80 2.66
C ARG A 118 2.25 -16.29 2.76
N ALA A 119 1.60 -16.57 3.88
CA ALA A 119 0.23 -16.12 4.14
C ALA A 119 0.16 -14.59 4.17
N ALA A 120 1.14 -13.94 4.80
CA ALA A 120 1.21 -12.48 4.86
C ALA A 120 1.38 -11.88 3.45
N CYS A 121 2.26 -12.44 2.62
CA CYS A 121 2.44 -11.99 1.25
C CYS A 121 1.15 -12.10 0.43
N HIS A 122 0.45 -13.23 0.53
CA HIS A 122 -0.79 -13.43 -0.21
C HIS A 122 -1.90 -12.50 0.27
N ALA A 123 -2.05 -12.34 1.58
CA ALA A 123 -3.07 -11.45 2.14
C ALA A 123 -2.81 -10.00 1.76
N ALA A 124 -1.57 -9.55 1.91
CA ALA A 124 -1.20 -8.17 1.57
C ALA A 124 -1.35 -7.90 0.08
N ALA A 125 -0.96 -8.85 -0.78
CA ALA A 125 -1.15 -8.73 -2.23
C ALA A 125 -2.63 -8.59 -2.58
N ARG A 126 -3.49 -9.34 -1.91
CA ARG A 126 -4.94 -9.25 -2.13
C ARG A 126 -5.48 -7.88 -1.73
N TYR A 127 -5.07 -7.34 -0.58
CA TYR A 127 -5.48 -6.00 -0.17
C TYR A 127 -4.99 -4.94 -1.15
N ALA A 128 -3.76 -5.05 -1.63
CA ALA A 128 -3.23 -4.12 -2.64
C ALA A 128 -4.07 -4.18 -3.92
N SER A 129 -4.45 -5.37 -4.37
CA SER A 129 -5.32 -5.54 -5.55
C SER A 129 -6.70 -4.94 -5.33
N GLN A 130 -7.27 -5.08 -4.14
CA GLN A 130 -8.56 -4.48 -3.80
C GLN A 130 -8.50 -2.96 -3.83
N ILE A 131 -7.40 -2.37 -3.35
CA ILE A 131 -7.21 -0.92 -3.42
C ILE A 131 -7.16 -0.48 -4.88
N HIS A 132 -6.36 -1.17 -5.69
CA HIS A 132 -6.25 -0.86 -7.12
C HIS A 132 -7.62 -0.92 -7.80
N GLU A 133 -8.38 -1.98 -7.58
CA GLU A 133 -9.71 -2.14 -8.17
C GLU A 133 -10.67 -1.03 -7.73
N ALA A 134 -10.66 -0.68 -6.44
CA ALA A 134 -11.53 0.37 -5.92
C ALA A 134 -11.23 1.71 -6.58
N LEU A 135 -9.95 2.07 -6.70
CA LEU A 135 -9.55 3.37 -7.22
C LEU A 135 -9.61 3.44 -8.74
N ALA A 136 -9.21 2.37 -9.42
CA ALA A 136 -9.27 2.32 -10.88
C ALA A 136 -10.71 2.23 -11.40
N GLY A 137 -11.56 1.44 -10.74
CA GLY A 137 -12.95 1.27 -11.12
C GLY A 137 -13.83 2.48 -10.86
N ALA A 138 -13.39 3.38 -9.97
CA ALA A 138 -14.14 4.59 -9.62
C ALA A 138 -13.80 5.79 -10.52
N SER A 139 -12.78 5.67 -11.38
CA SER A 139 -12.44 6.74 -12.31
C SER A 139 -13.62 7.01 -13.23
N PRO A 140 -14.15 8.25 -13.24
CA PRO A 140 -15.19 8.58 -14.20
C PRO A 140 -14.63 8.49 -15.62
N LEU A 141 -15.37 7.82 -16.43
CA LEU A 141 -15.06 7.75 -17.87
C LEU A 141 -15.21 9.12 -18.51
#